data_160e269bea89df70658ef0d0b7a18740
#
_entry.id   160e269bea89df70658ef0d0b7a18740
#
_cell.length_a   1.000
_cell.length_b   1.000
_cell.length_c   1.000
_cell.angle_alpha   90.00
_cell.angle_beta   90.00
_cell.angle_gamma   90.00
#
_symmetry.space_group_name_H-M   'P 1'
#
loop_
_entity.id
_entity.type
_entity.pdbx_description
1 polymer ?
#
loop_
_entity_poly.entity_id
_entity_poly.type
_entity_poly.pdbx_seq_one_letter_code
_entity_poly.pdbx_strand_id
1 'polypeptide(L)'
;MTQRRTGGGCLFLVIVLSVLGIAYHLWERGTSVTPAGVTTSDGSGRYVALGDSYTASPGTGRPVGTPVGCDRSDNNYPSLLAAKLRPAQFADVSCGGATTEHLTGEQKTRDGTNAPQLDAINGDTTLVTVGIGGNDVGFVGFASECATQLQTASPCKTRLTMGGRDQLAERITAAADRLGGILDEIRSRASKARVVVVGYPTVLPDDDAGCWPVLPVGAGDVAYFRDSLERLNTALEETAKEHEAGFADMSTASKGRDMCSAANRRWVEGPAPAVPAAPLHPNARGEEGMAEVIVKLLKVA
;
A
#
# COMPACT_ATOMS: atom_id res chain seq x y z
N MET A 1 -14.59 23.27 83.01
CA MET A 1 -15.72 23.72 82.16
C MET A 1 -15.54 23.12 80.74
N THR A 2 -16.49 22.28 80.47
CA THR A 2 -16.58 21.39 79.27
C THR A 2 -17.07 22.23 78.08
N GLN A 3 -16.48 22.00 76.91
CA GLN A 3 -17.23 22.21 75.67
C GLN A 3 -16.85 21.25 74.58
N ARG A 4 -17.83 20.45 74.19
CA ARG A 4 -17.85 19.47 73.09
C ARG A 4 -17.76 20.19 71.74
N ARG A 5 -16.99 19.59 70.80
CA ARG A 5 -17.19 19.80 69.37
C ARG A 5 -17.38 18.44 68.76
N THR A 6 -18.58 18.20 68.35
CA THR A 6 -19.01 17.06 67.52
C THR A 6 -19.61 17.63 66.25
N GLY A 7 -19.29 17.03 65.08
CA GLY A 7 -20.28 16.99 64.02
C GLY A 7 -19.96 17.68 62.70
N GLY A 8 -18.68 17.68 62.20
CA GLY A 8 -18.40 18.19 60.86
C GLY A 8 -17.81 17.20 59.86
N GLY A 9 -17.33 16.03 60.36
CA GLY A 9 -16.58 15.12 59.53
C GLY A 9 -17.40 14.18 58.64
N CYS A 10 -18.59 13.76 59.07
CA CYS A 10 -19.36 12.78 58.31
C CYS A 10 -20.09 13.34 57.07
N LEU A 11 -20.49 14.63 57.14
CA LEU A 11 -21.21 15.22 56.00
C LEU A 11 -20.31 15.49 54.80
N PHE A 12 -19.05 15.86 55.06
CA PHE A 12 -18.05 16.07 53.99
C PHE A 12 -17.66 14.76 53.30
N LEU A 13 -17.56 13.67 54.04
CA LEU A 13 -17.19 12.36 53.47
C LEU A 13 -18.29 11.80 52.55
N VAL A 14 -19.56 12.00 52.90
CA VAL A 14 -20.69 11.54 52.07
C VAL A 14 -20.81 12.34 50.79
N ILE A 15 -20.55 13.65 50.83
CA ILE A 15 -20.59 14.49 49.61
C ILE A 15 -19.45 14.15 48.66
N VAL A 16 -18.22 13.90 49.16
CA VAL A 16 -17.06 13.53 48.31
C VAL A 16 -17.27 12.15 47.67
N LEU A 17 -17.81 11.18 48.38
CA LEU A 17 -18.11 9.86 47.82
C LEU A 17 -19.25 9.92 46.78
N SER A 18 -20.26 10.78 46.99
CA SER A 18 -21.34 10.99 46.01
C SER A 18 -20.84 11.66 44.73
N VAL A 19 -19.94 12.64 44.81
CA VAL A 19 -19.35 13.31 43.65
C VAL A 19 -18.42 12.39 42.88
N LEU A 20 -17.62 11.55 43.58
CA LEU A 20 -16.77 10.55 42.93
C LEU A 20 -17.58 9.43 42.28
N GLY A 21 -18.70 9.00 42.87
CA GLY A 21 -19.62 8.03 42.29
C GLY A 21 -20.30 8.56 41.03
N ILE A 22 -20.71 9.82 41.01
CA ILE A 22 -21.31 10.48 39.84
C ILE A 22 -20.25 10.66 38.72
N ALA A 23 -19.02 11.05 39.08
CA ALA A 23 -17.94 11.18 38.13
C ALA A 23 -17.55 9.83 37.52
N TYR A 24 -17.54 8.75 38.30
CA TYR A 24 -17.30 7.38 37.81
C TYR A 24 -18.42 6.90 36.89
N HIS A 25 -19.68 7.11 37.22
CA HIS A 25 -20.82 6.78 36.35
C HIS A 25 -20.92 7.65 35.10
N LEU A 26 -20.42 8.90 35.14
CA LEU A 26 -20.30 9.73 33.93
C LEU A 26 -19.14 9.33 33.06
N TRP A 27 -18.07 8.77 33.63
CA TRP A 27 -16.96 8.21 32.84
C TRP A 27 -17.33 6.86 32.20
N GLU A 28 -18.09 5.99 32.89
CA GLU A 28 -18.60 4.76 32.27
C GLU A 28 -19.67 5.02 31.18
N ARG A 29 -20.32 6.20 31.21
CA ARG A 29 -21.18 6.68 30.11
C ARG A 29 -20.41 7.49 29.08
N GLY A 30 -19.09 7.60 29.23
CA GLY A 30 -18.21 8.09 28.18
C GLY A 30 -18.39 7.22 26.96
N THR A 31 -19.16 7.78 26.03
CA THR A 31 -19.44 7.32 24.70
C THR A 31 -18.35 6.36 24.19
N SER A 32 -18.67 5.07 24.13
CA SER A 32 -18.11 4.22 23.11
C SER A 32 -18.54 4.86 21.78
N VAL A 33 -17.72 5.74 21.25
CA VAL A 33 -17.77 6.09 19.84
C VAL A 33 -17.38 4.79 19.14
N THR A 34 -18.38 3.98 18.84
CA THR A 34 -18.25 2.94 17.86
C THR A 34 -17.79 3.67 16.61
N PRO A 35 -16.61 3.42 16.07
CA PRO A 35 -16.22 4.01 14.78
C PRO A 35 -17.36 3.69 13.83
N ALA A 36 -17.84 4.68 13.13
CA ALA A 36 -18.95 4.59 12.19
C ALA A 36 -18.76 3.32 11.38
N GLY A 37 -19.72 2.41 11.41
CA GLY A 37 -19.62 1.02 11.09
C GLY A 37 -18.75 0.74 9.87
N VAL A 38 -17.58 0.16 10.09
CA VAL A 38 -16.94 -0.66 9.07
C VAL A 38 -17.89 -1.82 8.87
N THR A 39 -18.77 -1.70 7.88
CA THR A 39 -19.54 -2.84 7.42
C THR A 39 -18.51 -3.85 6.96
N THR A 40 -18.35 -4.94 7.70
CA THR A 40 -17.55 -6.08 7.28
C THR A 40 -18.19 -6.59 5.99
N SER A 41 -17.70 -6.12 4.83
CA SER A 41 -18.06 -6.76 3.59
C SER A 41 -17.40 -8.14 3.66
N ASP A 42 -18.22 -9.15 3.74
CA ASP A 42 -17.83 -10.57 3.77
C ASP A 42 -17.20 -11.05 2.44
N GLY A 43 -16.82 -10.13 1.57
CA GLY A 43 -16.29 -10.41 0.24
C GLY A 43 -17.34 -10.86 -0.77
N SER A 44 -18.62 -10.95 -0.37
CA SER A 44 -19.70 -11.49 -1.22
C SER A 44 -20.13 -10.56 -2.37
N GLY A 45 -19.73 -9.30 -2.36
CA GLY A 45 -20.12 -8.29 -3.35
C GLY A 45 -19.16 -8.20 -4.54
N ARG A 46 -19.01 -6.99 -5.09
CA ARG A 46 -18.09 -6.71 -6.20
C ARG A 46 -16.73 -6.28 -5.67
N TYR A 47 -15.67 -6.97 -6.09
CA TYR A 47 -14.28 -6.60 -5.87
C TYR A 47 -13.69 -5.96 -7.12
N VAL A 48 -13.05 -4.80 -6.98
CA VAL A 48 -12.32 -4.10 -8.04
C VAL A 48 -10.87 -3.91 -7.62
N ALA A 49 -9.94 -4.34 -8.45
CA ALA A 49 -8.50 -4.12 -8.26
C ALA A 49 -7.99 -3.05 -9.22
N LEU A 50 -7.37 -2.02 -8.66
CA LEU A 50 -6.75 -0.90 -9.36
C LEU A 50 -5.24 -0.94 -9.11
N GLY A 51 -4.45 -0.47 -10.06
CA GLY A 51 -3.03 -0.33 -9.79
C GLY A 51 -2.13 -0.35 -11.03
N ASP A 52 -0.85 -0.49 -10.75
CA ASP A 52 0.22 -0.54 -11.72
C ASP A 52 0.71 -1.98 -11.98
N SER A 53 1.97 -2.13 -12.43
CA SER A 53 2.56 -3.42 -12.74
C SER A 53 2.78 -4.34 -11.52
N TYR A 54 2.87 -3.78 -10.30
CA TYR A 54 2.95 -4.58 -9.08
C TYR A 54 1.60 -5.20 -8.71
N THR A 55 0.51 -4.63 -9.22
CA THR A 55 -0.84 -5.20 -9.13
C THR A 55 -1.13 -6.13 -10.32
N ALA A 56 -0.71 -5.77 -11.54
CA ALA A 56 -0.92 -6.56 -12.75
C ALA A 56 -0.06 -7.84 -12.77
N SER A 57 1.15 -7.80 -12.19
CA SER A 57 2.10 -8.91 -12.07
C SER A 57 2.53 -9.55 -13.40
N PRO A 58 3.16 -8.77 -14.28
CA PRO A 58 3.54 -9.25 -15.61
C PRO A 58 4.47 -10.47 -15.53
N GLY A 59 4.15 -11.50 -16.29
CA GLY A 59 4.99 -12.68 -16.46
C GLY A 59 4.89 -13.75 -15.37
N THR A 60 4.07 -13.58 -14.31
CA THR A 60 3.93 -14.58 -13.23
C THR A 60 2.97 -15.72 -13.56
N GLY A 61 2.07 -15.53 -14.51
CA GLY A 61 1.07 -16.50 -14.95
C GLY A 61 0.68 -16.29 -16.41
N ARG A 62 -0.52 -16.74 -16.78
CA ARG A 62 -1.06 -16.50 -18.13
C ARG A 62 -1.57 -15.07 -18.23
N PRO A 63 -1.32 -14.38 -19.36
CA PRO A 63 -1.91 -13.07 -19.61
C PRO A 63 -3.46 -13.14 -19.60
N VAL A 64 -4.11 -12.19 -18.95
CA VAL A 64 -5.58 -12.09 -18.85
C VAL A 64 -6.07 -10.68 -19.04
N GLY A 65 -7.36 -10.54 -19.40
CA GLY A 65 -8.04 -9.26 -19.54
C GLY A 65 -7.67 -8.48 -20.81
N THR A 66 -8.33 -7.34 -20.97
CA THR A 66 -8.13 -6.41 -22.10
C THR A 66 -7.96 -4.99 -21.58
N PRO A 67 -7.07 -4.18 -22.19
CA PRO A 67 -6.17 -4.53 -23.28
C PRO A 67 -5.05 -5.49 -22.83
N VAL A 68 -4.56 -6.31 -23.74
CA VAL A 68 -3.44 -7.24 -23.48
C VAL A 68 -2.18 -6.50 -23.05
N GLY A 69 -1.96 -5.30 -23.57
CA GLY A 69 -0.81 -4.45 -23.23
C GLY A 69 -0.77 -3.93 -21.79
N CYS A 70 -1.77 -4.24 -20.96
CA CYS A 70 -1.69 -4.04 -19.50
C CYS A 70 -0.89 -5.11 -18.78
N ASP A 71 -0.56 -6.22 -19.46
CA ASP A 71 0.27 -7.32 -18.95
C ASP A 71 -0.25 -7.93 -17.62
N ARG A 72 -1.56 -7.96 -17.41
CA ARG A 72 -2.20 -8.60 -16.24
C ARG A 72 -2.02 -10.11 -16.29
N SER A 73 -1.75 -10.70 -15.14
CA SER A 73 -1.57 -12.14 -14.96
C SER A 73 -2.72 -12.76 -14.18
N ASP A 74 -3.10 -14.01 -14.51
CA ASP A 74 -4.05 -14.78 -13.69
C ASP A 74 -3.46 -15.27 -12.35
N ASN A 75 -2.18 -14.99 -12.10
CA ASN A 75 -1.47 -15.31 -10.87
C ASN A 75 -1.02 -14.06 -10.09
N ASN A 76 -1.65 -12.90 -10.34
CA ASN A 76 -1.43 -11.69 -9.57
C ASN A 76 -2.19 -11.72 -8.23
N TYR A 77 -1.80 -10.89 -7.25
CA TYR A 77 -2.47 -10.90 -5.94
C TYR A 77 -3.98 -10.62 -6.03
N PRO A 78 -4.51 -9.78 -6.96
CA PRO A 78 -5.94 -9.60 -7.07
C PRO A 78 -6.68 -10.89 -7.46
N SER A 79 -6.16 -11.66 -8.40
CA SER A 79 -6.73 -12.95 -8.81
C SER A 79 -6.68 -13.98 -7.68
N LEU A 80 -5.55 -14.05 -6.97
CA LEU A 80 -5.37 -14.91 -5.80
C LEU A 80 -6.31 -14.52 -4.64
N LEU A 81 -6.48 -13.22 -4.42
CA LEU A 81 -7.41 -12.69 -3.42
C LEU A 81 -8.86 -13.00 -3.79
N ALA A 82 -9.24 -12.78 -5.05
CA ALA A 82 -10.57 -13.13 -5.57
C ALA A 82 -10.88 -14.63 -5.41
N ALA A 83 -9.90 -15.51 -5.67
CA ALA A 83 -10.07 -16.95 -5.46
C ALA A 83 -10.30 -17.31 -3.98
N LYS A 84 -9.71 -16.57 -3.03
CA LYS A 84 -9.89 -16.78 -1.58
C LYS A 84 -11.21 -16.18 -1.06
N LEU A 85 -11.59 -14.99 -1.51
CA LEU A 85 -12.77 -14.26 -1.05
C LEU A 85 -14.05 -14.69 -1.77
N ARG A 86 -13.94 -15.17 -3.00
CA ARG A 86 -15.07 -15.57 -3.87
C ARG A 86 -16.14 -14.48 -4.02
N PRO A 87 -15.76 -13.26 -4.45
CA PRO A 87 -16.72 -12.20 -4.66
C PRO A 87 -17.73 -12.59 -5.75
N ALA A 88 -18.95 -12.03 -5.68
CA ALA A 88 -19.97 -12.25 -6.71
C ALA A 88 -19.51 -11.73 -8.08
N GLN A 89 -18.72 -10.66 -8.09
CA GLN A 89 -18.09 -10.11 -9.29
C GLN A 89 -16.64 -9.69 -8.97
N PHE A 90 -15.75 -9.91 -9.92
CA PHE A 90 -14.36 -9.47 -9.84
C PHE A 90 -13.97 -8.73 -11.11
N ALA A 91 -13.32 -7.58 -10.94
CA ALA A 91 -12.73 -6.82 -12.03
C ALA A 91 -11.31 -6.40 -11.64
N ASP A 92 -10.32 -6.85 -12.40
CA ASP A 92 -8.96 -6.36 -12.34
C ASP A 92 -8.74 -5.42 -13.53
N VAL A 93 -8.57 -4.14 -13.24
CA VAL A 93 -8.31 -3.09 -14.24
C VAL A 93 -6.94 -2.45 -14.05
N SER A 94 -6.07 -3.06 -13.25
CA SER A 94 -4.67 -2.68 -13.14
C SER A 94 -3.96 -2.72 -14.49
N CYS A 95 -2.88 -1.97 -14.64
CA CYS A 95 -2.18 -1.91 -15.91
C CYS A 95 -0.69 -1.61 -15.72
N GLY A 96 0.15 -2.39 -16.36
CA GLY A 96 1.60 -2.18 -16.34
C GLY A 96 1.96 -0.74 -16.73
N GLY A 97 2.84 -0.09 -15.94
CA GLY A 97 3.27 1.29 -16.16
C GLY A 97 2.23 2.36 -15.76
N ALA A 98 1.09 2.01 -15.14
CA ALA A 98 0.12 3.00 -14.70
C ALA A 98 0.72 3.95 -13.65
N THR A 99 0.38 5.23 -13.79
CA THR A 99 0.59 6.28 -12.79
C THR A 99 -0.74 6.65 -12.14
N THR A 100 -0.73 7.48 -11.12
CA THR A 100 -1.95 8.00 -10.49
C THR A 100 -2.89 8.67 -11.50
N GLU A 101 -2.37 9.31 -12.56
CA GLU A 101 -3.16 9.93 -13.63
C GLU A 101 -4.03 8.92 -14.38
N HIS A 102 -3.57 7.67 -14.52
CA HIS A 102 -4.30 6.63 -15.24
C HIS A 102 -5.47 6.02 -14.43
N LEU A 103 -5.62 6.43 -13.16
CA LEU A 103 -6.82 6.08 -12.40
C LEU A 103 -8.04 6.88 -12.89
N THR A 104 -7.83 8.12 -13.32
CA THR A 104 -8.88 9.05 -13.81
C THR A 104 -8.82 9.28 -15.32
N GLY A 105 -7.72 8.95 -15.98
CA GLY A 105 -7.49 9.12 -17.41
C GLY A 105 -7.17 7.82 -18.12
N GLU A 106 -7.31 7.82 -19.45
CA GLU A 106 -6.95 6.68 -20.30
C GLU A 106 -5.45 6.41 -20.30
N GLN A 107 -5.06 5.14 -20.31
CA GLN A 107 -3.68 4.71 -20.51
C GLN A 107 -3.53 4.03 -21.88
N LYS A 108 -2.73 4.65 -22.75
CA LYS A 108 -2.32 3.99 -23.99
C LYS A 108 -1.26 2.93 -23.69
N THR A 109 -1.49 1.73 -24.19
CA THR A 109 -0.57 0.60 -24.07
C THR A 109 -0.07 0.16 -25.44
N ARG A 110 0.88 -0.79 -25.47
CA ARG A 110 1.36 -1.39 -26.71
C ARG A 110 0.22 -1.97 -27.57
N ASP A 111 -0.78 -2.59 -26.93
CA ASP A 111 -1.85 -3.35 -27.59
C ASP A 111 -3.22 -2.86 -27.11
N GLY A 112 -3.51 -1.58 -27.31
CA GLY A 112 -4.81 -0.96 -27.01
C GLY A 112 -4.76 0.12 -25.94
N THR A 113 -5.91 0.58 -25.53
CA THR A 113 -6.08 1.62 -24.51
C THR A 113 -6.83 1.05 -23.32
N ASN A 114 -6.24 1.18 -22.12
CA ASN A 114 -6.93 0.91 -20.87
C ASN A 114 -7.79 2.14 -20.51
N ALA A 115 -9.07 1.92 -20.24
CA ALA A 115 -9.96 2.99 -19.79
C ALA A 115 -9.50 3.50 -18.40
N PRO A 116 -9.97 4.70 -17.97
CA PRO A 116 -9.73 5.16 -16.62
C PRO A 116 -10.10 4.06 -15.61
N GLN A 117 -9.15 3.71 -14.73
CA GLN A 117 -9.38 2.54 -13.87
C GLN A 117 -10.57 2.73 -12.91
N LEU A 118 -10.85 3.99 -12.50
CA LEU A 118 -12.00 4.32 -11.66
C LEU A 118 -13.36 4.06 -12.33
N ASP A 119 -13.42 3.92 -13.64
CA ASP A 119 -14.68 3.62 -14.34
C ASP A 119 -15.21 2.20 -14.04
N ALA A 120 -14.34 1.31 -13.51
CA ALA A 120 -14.75 0.00 -13.04
C ALA A 120 -15.54 0.03 -11.71
N ILE A 121 -15.50 1.16 -10.98
CA ILE A 121 -16.14 1.31 -9.66
C ILE A 121 -17.57 1.83 -9.84
N ASN A 122 -18.50 1.18 -9.15
CA ASN A 122 -19.91 1.56 -9.11
C ASN A 122 -20.51 1.33 -7.71
N GLY A 123 -21.77 1.67 -7.52
CA GLY A 123 -22.47 1.55 -6.24
C GLY A 123 -22.57 0.14 -5.65
N ASP A 124 -22.35 -0.92 -6.46
CA ASP A 124 -22.33 -2.31 -6.01
C ASP A 124 -20.93 -2.79 -5.58
N THR A 125 -19.91 -1.94 -5.74
CA THR A 125 -18.55 -2.26 -5.32
C THR A 125 -18.45 -2.30 -3.79
N THR A 126 -17.98 -3.42 -3.26
CA THR A 126 -17.85 -3.67 -1.81
C THR A 126 -16.40 -3.74 -1.34
N LEU A 127 -15.46 -4.01 -2.25
CA LEU A 127 -14.04 -4.03 -1.98
C LEU A 127 -13.27 -3.37 -3.12
N VAL A 128 -12.32 -2.50 -2.78
CA VAL A 128 -11.36 -1.94 -3.72
C VAL A 128 -9.96 -2.14 -3.15
N THR A 129 -9.04 -2.66 -3.96
CA THR A 129 -7.61 -2.58 -3.68
C THR A 129 -6.96 -1.64 -4.67
N VAL A 130 -6.02 -0.79 -4.22
CA VAL A 130 -5.28 0.13 -5.08
C VAL A 130 -3.80 0.14 -4.73
N GLY A 131 -2.95 -0.31 -5.67
CA GLY A 131 -1.48 -0.30 -5.56
C GLY A 131 -0.90 0.58 -6.66
N ILE A 132 -0.53 1.83 -6.34
CA ILE A 132 -0.16 2.87 -7.31
C ILE A 132 0.86 3.85 -6.73
N GLY A 133 1.61 4.53 -7.58
CA GLY A 133 2.52 5.62 -7.21
C GLY A 133 3.99 5.33 -7.53
N GLY A 134 4.39 4.07 -7.67
CA GLY A 134 5.77 3.71 -8.00
C GLY A 134 6.26 4.28 -9.34
N ASN A 135 5.39 4.32 -10.34
CA ASN A 135 5.69 4.91 -11.64
C ASN A 135 5.69 6.44 -11.63
N ASP A 136 4.86 7.07 -10.78
CA ASP A 136 4.89 8.53 -10.56
C ASP A 136 6.24 8.99 -10.02
N VAL A 137 6.83 8.20 -9.11
CA VAL A 137 8.14 8.46 -8.55
C VAL A 137 9.26 8.13 -9.52
N GLY A 138 9.06 7.15 -10.42
CA GLY A 138 10.01 6.75 -11.43
C GLY A 138 10.95 5.63 -10.99
N PHE A 139 10.49 4.71 -10.14
CA PHE A 139 11.31 3.59 -9.68
C PHE A 139 11.63 2.55 -10.76
N VAL A 140 10.83 2.47 -11.83
CA VAL A 140 10.99 1.42 -12.87
C VAL A 140 12.33 1.51 -13.59
N GLY A 141 12.84 2.72 -13.82
CA GLY A 141 14.08 2.95 -14.58
C GLY A 141 15.37 2.78 -13.77
N PHE A 142 15.31 2.71 -12.44
CA PHE A 142 16.51 2.89 -11.62
C PHE A 142 17.63 1.89 -11.90
N ALA A 143 17.30 0.62 -12.11
CA ALA A 143 18.32 -0.42 -12.33
C ALA A 143 19.11 -0.23 -13.63
N SER A 144 18.48 0.33 -14.69
CA SER A 144 19.13 0.62 -15.95
C SER A 144 19.77 2.01 -16.01
N GLU A 145 19.07 3.03 -15.50
CA GLU A 145 19.54 4.42 -15.53
C GLU A 145 20.67 4.70 -14.53
N CYS A 146 20.70 3.96 -13.41
CA CYS A 146 21.70 4.09 -12.36
C CYS A 146 22.79 3.02 -12.42
N ALA A 147 22.80 2.21 -13.48
CA ALA A 147 23.84 1.21 -13.68
C ALA A 147 25.23 1.88 -13.72
N THR A 148 26.18 1.30 -13.00
CA THR A 148 27.56 1.79 -12.93
C THR A 148 28.53 0.62 -12.88
N GLN A 149 29.79 0.86 -13.25
CA GLN A 149 30.87 -0.11 -13.10
C GLN A 149 31.61 0.04 -11.75
N LEU A 150 31.26 1.05 -10.97
CA LEU A 150 31.91 1.37 -9.70
C LEU A 150 30.90 1.19 -8.54
N GLN A 151 31.11 0.17 -7.73
CA GLN A 151 30.24 -0.12 -6.56
C GLN A 151 30.09 1.07 -5.61
N THR A 152 31.10 1.93 -5.52
CA THR A 152 31.07 3.11 -4.63
C THR A 152 30.44 4.35 -5.27
N ALA A 153 30.06 4.32 -6.54
CA ALA A 153 29.45 5.44 -7.24
C ALA A 153 27.97 5.62 -6.86
N SER A 154 27.47 6.84 -7.01
CA SER A 154 26.06 7.17 -6.75
C SER A 154 25.56 8.18 -7.78
N PRO A 155 25.57 7.80 -9.09
CA PRO A 155 25.25 8.73 -10.16
C PRO A 155 23.80 9.25 -10.08
N CYS A 156 22.85 8.40 -9.72
CA CYS A 156 21.45 8.76 -9.62
C CYS A 156 21.19 9.64 -8.40
N LYS A 157 21.66 9.27 -7.22
CA LYS A 157 21.53 10.09 -6.03
C LYS A 157 22.08 11.49 -6.31
N THR A 158 23.30 11.58 -6.86
CA THR A 158 23.93 12.85 -7.20
C THR A 158 23.07 13.69 -8.14
N ARG A 159 22.54 13.08 -9.21
CA ARG A 159 21.67 13.76 -10.20
C ARG A 159 20.33 14.19 -9.59
N LEU A 160 19.68 13.30 -8.82
CA LEU A 160 18.34 13.51 -8.29
C LEU A 160 18.31 14.45 -7.05
N THR A 161 19.48 14.68 -6.41
CA THR A 161 19.60 15.63 -5.28
C THR A 161 20.38 16.90 -5.65
N MET A 162 20.62 17.13 -6.94
CA MET A 162 21.37 18.31 -7.41
C MET A 162 20.66 19.61 -7.04
N GLY A 163 21.42 20.60 -6.61
CA GLY A 163 20.88 21.91 -6.21
C GLY A 163 20.15 21.92 -4.87
N GLY A 164 20.36 20.90 -4.04
CA GLY A 164 19.75 20.80 -2.70
C GLY A 164 18.29 20.38 -2.70
N ARG A 165 17.74 19.94 -3.85
CA ARG A 165 16.38 19.43 -4.01
C ARG A 165 16.41 17.90 -4.11
N ASP A 166 15.54 17.21 -3.39
CA ASP A 166 15.34 15.78 -3.55
C ASP A 166 14.13 15.53 -4.46
N GLN A 167 14.42 15.25 -5.74
CA GLN A 167 13.39 15.06 -6.75
C GLN A 167 12.47 13.86 -6.47
N LEU A 168 12.98 12.78 -5.82
CA LEU A 168 12.13 11.65 -5.46
C LEU A 168 11.18 12.02 -4.33
N ALA A 169 11.64 12.78 -3.32
CA ALA A 169 10.76 13.27 -2.27
C ALA A 169 9.64 14.16 -2.80
N GLU A 170 9.93 15.06 -3.75
CA GLU A 170 8.92 15.91 -4.39
C GLU A 170 7.89 15.08 -5.16
N ARG A 171 8.33 14.06 -5.90
CA ARG A 171 7.44 13.17 -6.66
C ARG A 171 6.60 12.29 -5.73
N ILE A 172 7.15 11.83 -4.60
CA ILE A 172 6.43 11.06 -3.57
C ILE A 172 5.29 11.91 -3.01
N THR A 173 5.58 13.15 -2.60
CA THR A 173 4.53 14.07 -2.11
C THR A 173 3.42 14.24 -3.15
N ALA A 174 3.78 14.54 -4.39
CA ALA A 174 2.79 14.73 -5.45
C ALA A 174 1.97 13.46 -5.77
N ALA A 175 2.55 12.26 -5.66
CA ALA A 175 1.84 11.01 -5.83
C ALA A 175 0.85 10.76 -4.68
N ALA A 176 1.26 11.05 -3.43
CA ALA A 176 0.43 10.93 -2.24
C ALA A 176 -0.78 11.89 -2.31
N ASP A 177 -0.56 13.15 -2.67
CA ASP A 177 -1.63 14.15 -2.84
C ASP A 177 -2.67 13.69 -3.88
N ARG A 178 -2.21 13.16 -5.02
CA ARG A 178 -3.11 12.62 -6.05
C ARG A 178 -3.86 11.38 -5.57
N LEU A 179 -3.20 10.50 -4.81
CA LEU A 179 -3.87 9.33 -4.22
C LEU A 179 -5.00 9.75 -3.28
N GLY A 180 -4.82 10.80 -2.47
CA GLY A 180 -5.88 11.34 -1.62
C GLY A 180 -7.15 11.67 -2.41
N GLY A 181 -7.02 12.44 -3.50
CA GLY A 181 -8.15 12.74 -4.39
C GLY A 181 -8.78 11.51 -5.04
N ILE A 182 -7.98 10.48 -5.36
CA ILE A 182 -8.46 9.20 -5.89
C ILE A 182 -9.28 8.46 -4.84
N LEU A 183 -8.85 8.41 -3.58
CA LEU A 183 -9.57 7.76 -2.49
C LEU A 183 -10.93 8.44 -2.23
N ASP A 184 -10.98 9.76 -2.29
CA ASP A 184 -12.24 10.51 -2.19
C ASP A 184 -13.19 10.19 -3.35
N GLU A 185 -12.67 10.08 -4.57
CA GLU A 185 -13.46 9.70 -5.74
C GLU A 185 -13.97 8.26 -5.65
N ILE A 186 -13.16 7.31 -5.17
CA ILE A 186 -13.59 5.93 -4.90
C ILE A 186 -14.75 5.93 -3.90
N ARG A 187 -14.65 6.69 -2.81
CA ARG A 187 -15.69 6.81 -1.79
C ARG A 187 -16.96 7.43 -2.34
N SER A 188 -16.83 8.43 -3.22
CA SER A 188 -17.99 9.05 -3.90
C SER A 188 -18.76 8.05 -4.76
N ARG A 189 -18.05 7.20 -5.52
CA ARG A 189 -18.65 6.20 -6.42
C ARG A 189 -19.18 4.96 -5.68
N ALA A 190 -18.54 4.58 -4.57
CA ALA A 190 -18.81 3.37 -3.81
C ALA A 190 -18.71 3.60 -2.29
N SER A 191 -19.64 4.36 -1.73
CA SER A 191 -19.60 4.81 -0.33
C SER A 191 -19.61 3.68 0.71
N LYS A 192 -19.97 2.46 0.31
CA LYS A 192 -19.99 1.26 1.17
C LYS A 192 -18.77 0.36 0.96
N ALA A 193 -17.92 0.68 -0.01
CA ALA A 193 -16.77 -0.15 -0.31
C ALA A 193 -15.72 -0.04 0.80
N ARG A 194 -15.16 -1.18 1.18
CA ARG A 194 -13.91 -1.22 1.91
C ARG A 194 -12.78 -0.94 0.92
N VAL A 195 -11.96 0.07 1.21
CA VAL A 195 -10.84 0.46 0.37
C VAL A 195 -9.54 0.07 1.07
N VAL A 196 -8.62 -0.57 0.35
CA VAL A 196 -7.30 -0.96 0.82
C VAL A 196 -6.25 -0.43 -0.13
N VAL A 197 -5.42 0.49 0.35
CA VAL A 197 -4.20 0.89 -0.34
C VAL A 197 -3.15 -0.20 -0.13
N VAL A 198 -2.51 -0.63 -1.20
CA VAL A 198 -1.51 -1.71 -1.20
C VAL A 198 -0.13 -1.10 -1.36
N GLY A 199 0.69 -1.19 -0.32
CA GLY A 199 2.08 -0.73 -0.35
C GLY A 199 2.97 -1.62 -1.23
N TYR A 200 4.18 -1.14 -1.50
CA TYR A 200 5.18 -1.90 -2.25
C TYR A 200 5.99 -2.81 -1.34
N PRO A 201 6.33 -4.03 -1.77
CA PRO A 201 7.22 -4.90 -1.02
C PRO A 201 8.65 -4.32 -0.96
N THR A 202 9.46 -4.83 -0.04
CA THR A 202 10.90 -4.55 0.02
C THR A 202 11.57 -5.04 -1.28
N VAL A 203 12.12 -4.11 -2.04
CA VAL A 203 12.75 -4.37 -3.34
C VAL A 203 14.26 -4.51 -3.20
N LEU A 204 14.87 -3.70 -2.35
CA LEU A 204 16.31 -3.65 -2.10
C LEU A 204 16.62 -4.08 -0.65
N PRO A 205 17.79 -4.66 -0.39
CA PRO A 205 18.15 -5.14 0.95
C PRO A 205 18.40 -3.98 1.93
N ASP A 206 18.36 -4.30 3.22
CA ASP A 206 18.65 -3.35 4.29
C ASP A 206 20.13 -2.94 4.33
N ASP A 207 21.03 -3.74 3.76
CA ASP A 207 22.45 -3.39 3.62
C ASP A 207 22.71 -2.53 2.37
N ASP A 208 23.63 -1.58 2.49
CA ASP A 208 23.95 -0.66 1.41
C ASP A 208 24.79 -1.31 0.28
N ALA A 209 25.35 -2.50 0.51
CA ALA A 209 26.13 -3.21 -0.50
C ALA A 209 25.27 -3.72 -1.65
N GLY A 210 23.99 -3.97 -1.39
CA GLY A 210 23.08 -4.56 -2.37
C GLY A 210 23.54 -5.95 -2.77
N CYS A 211 23.31 -6.33 -4.02
CA CYS A 211 23.79 -7.60 -4.59
C CYS A 211 24.73 -7.37 -5.79
N TRP A 212 25.67 -6.45 -5.61
CA TRP A 212 26.70 -6.25 -6.62
C TRP A 212 27.46 -7.56 -6.93
N PRO A 213 27.80 -7.87 -8.22
CA PRO A 213 27.48 -7.12 -9.43
C PRO A 213 26.15 -7.55 -10.11
N VAL A 214 25.35 -8.42 -9.50
CA VAL A 214 24.07 -8.90 -10.06
C VAL A 214 23.10 -7.72 -10.30
N LEU A 215 23.04 -6.80 -9.36
CA LEU A 215 22.45 -5.49 -9.54
C LEU A 215 23.60 -4.48 -9.66
N PRO A 216 23.93 -4.00 -10.86
CA PRO A 216 25.09 -3.13 -11.08
C PRO A 216 24.77 -1.66 -10.71
N VAL A 217 24.22 -1.44 -9.52
CA VAL A 217 23.88 -0.14 -8.95
C VAL A 217 24.78 0.10 -7.74
N GLY A 218 25.37 1.27 -7.64
CA GLY A 218 26.32 1.56 -6.57
C GLY A 218 25.64 1.74 -5.20
N ALA A 219 26.39 1.49 -4.13
CA ALA A 219 25.91 1.45 -2.75
C ALA A 219 25.10 2.69 -2.32
N GLY A 220 25.55 3.87 -2.70
CA GLY A 220 24.83 5.10 -2.35
C GLY A 220 23.50 5.27 -3.12
N ASP A 221 23.38 4.72 -4.32
CA ASP A 221 22.11 4.68 -5.07
C ASP A 221 21.18 3.59 -4.49
N VAL A 222 21.71 2.41 -4.11
CA VAL A 222 20.94 1.36 -3.43
C VAL A 222 20.27 1.91 -2.17
N ALA A 223 21.05 2.55 -1.28
CA ALA A 223 20.52 3.18 -0.07
C ALA A 223 19.47 4.27 -0.40
N TYR A 224 19.75 5.14 -1.36
CA TYR A 224 18.86 6.24 -1.72
C TYR A 224 17.52 5.76 -2.27
N PHE A 225 17.50 4.72 -3.13
CA PHE A 225 16.27 4.16 -3.67
C PHE A 225 15.50 3.34 -2.64
N ARG A 226 16.17 2.56 -1.78
CA ARG A 226 15.56 1.86 -0.66
C ARG A 226 14.82 2.85 0.25
N ASP A 227 15.54 3.87 0.74
CA ASP A 227 14.98 4.88 1.63
C ASP A 227 13.84 5.68 0.97
N SER A 228 13.91 5.88 -0.36
CA SER A 228 12.85 6.54 -1.11
C SER A 228 11.60 5.66 -1.25
N LEU A 229 11.76 4.34 -1.42
CA LEU A 229 10.64 3.41 -1.46
C LEU A 229 9.95 3.30 -0.08
N GLU A 230 10.72 3.30 1.01
CA GLU A 230 10.18 3.35 2.37
C GLU A 230 9.38 4.65 2.60
N ARG A 231 9.91 5.79 2.16
CA ARG A 231 9.19 7.09 2.20
C ARG A 231 7.91 7.06 1.37
N LEU A 232 7.92 6.41 0.20
CA LEU A 232 6.69 6.24 -0.57
C LEU A 232 5.67 5.41 0.21
N ASN A 233 6.04 4.26 0.75
CA ASN A 233 5.13 3.43 1.54
C ASN A 233 4.56 4.18 2.75
N THR A 234 5.39 4.96 3.46
CA THR A 234 4.93 5.82 4.57
C THR A 234 3.91 6.85 4.10
N ALA A 235 4.17 7.55 2.99
CA ALA A 235 3.25 8.53 2.45
C ALA A 235 1.92 7.89 2.00
N LEU A 236 1.97 6.71 1.38
CA LEU A 236 0.78 5.95 1.00
C LEU A 236 -0.05 5.51 2.23
N GLU A 237 0.62 5.08 3.31
CA GLU A 237 -0.02 4.71 4.57
C GLU A 237 -0.70 5.91 5.24
N GLU A 238 0.00 7.03 5.34
CA GLU A 238 -0.53 8.28 5.91
C GLU A 238 -1.76 8.75 5.12
N THR A 239 -1.65 8.81 3.78
CA THR A 239 -2.78 9.16 2.91
C THR A 239 -3.96 8.19 3.06
N ALA A 240 -3.69 6.88 3.11
CA ALA A 240 -4.75 5.89 3.35
C ALA A 240 -5.49 6.15 4.66
N LYS A 241 -4.75 6.42 5.73
CA LYS A 241 -5.30 6.73 7.05
C LYS A 241 -6.12 8.02 7.06
N GLU A 242 -5.62 9.08 6.43
CA GLU A 242 -6.31 10.38 6.32
C GLU A 242 -7.65 10.27 5.59
N HIS A 243 -7.71 9.40 4.57
CA HIS A 243 -8.91 9.14 3.77
C HIS A 243 -9.68 7.88 4.19
N GLU A 244 -9.51 7.42 5.45
CA GLU A 244 -10.23 6.29 6.06
C GLU A 244 -10.15 4.97 5.25
N ALA A 245 -9.06 4.76 4.50
CA ALA A 245 -8.74 3.51 3.83
C ALA A 245 -7.82 2.63 4.70
N GLY A 246 -7.90 1.32 4.51
CA GLY A 246 -6.91 0.40 5.09
C GLY A 246 -5.59 0.49 4.32
N PHE A 247 -4.49 0.18 4.99
CA PHE A 247 -3.17 0.03 4.35
C PHE A 247 -2.65 -1.40 4.51
N ALA A 248 -2.27 -2.03 3.40
CA ALA A 248 -1.64 -3.34 3.40
C ALA A 248 -0.11 -3.17 3.32
N ASP A 249 0.55 -3.29 4.47
CA ASP A 249 2.00 -3.14 4.60
C ASP A 249 2.74 -4.34 3.99
N MET A 250 3.13 -4.20 2.74
CA MET A 250 3.90 -5.20 2.01
C MET A 250 5.38 -5.17 2.38
N SER A 251 5.92 -4.01 2.80
CA SER A 251 7.34 -3.89 3.09
C SER A 251 7.74 -4.69 4.33
N THR A 252 6.99 -4.56 5.41
CA THR A 252 7.21 -5.38 6.62
C THR A 252 7.06 -6.88 6.34
N ALA A 253 6.04 -7.27 5.56
CA ALA A 253 5.77 -8.67 5.26
C ALA A 253 6.86 -9.32 4.37
N SER A 254 7.52 -8.53 3.53
CA SER A 254 8.55 -8.98 2.60
C SER A 254 9.99 -8.73 3.07
N LYS A 255 10.19 -8.29 4.30
CA LYS A 255 11.52 -8.03 4.85
C LYS A 255 12.44 -9.25 4.71
N GLY A 256 13.64 -9.06 4.15
CA GLY A 256 14.59 -10.12 3.84
C GLY A 256 14.15 -11.05 2.68
N ARG A 257 13.23 -10.58 1.83
CA ARG A 257 12.74 -11.26 0.62
C ARG A 257 12.88 -10.41 -0.64
N ASP A 258 13.79 -9.44 -0.59
CA ASP A 258 14.14 -8.53 -1.66
C ASP A 258 14.83 -9.25 -2.84
N MET A 259 15.14 -8.51 -3.92
CA MET A 259 15.75 -9.07 -5.14
C MET A 259 17.14 -9.65 -4.95
N CYS A 260 17.85 -9.28 -3.88
CA CYS A 260 19.18 -9.79 -3.53
C CYS A 260 19.12 -11.06 -2.68
N SER A 261 17.96 -11.41 -2.16
CA SER A 261 17.73 -12.62 -1.38
C SER A 261 17.84 -13.87 -2.25
N ALA A 262 18.06 -15.03 -1.64
CA ALA A 262 18.12 -16.32 -2.34
C ALA A 262 16.85 -16.57 -3.18
N ALA A 263 16.99 -17.13 -4.39
CA ALA A 263 15.91 -17.30 -5.36
C ALA A 263 14.69 -18.08 -4.82
N ASN A 264 14.91 -19.00 -3.87
CA ASN A 264 13.85 -19.78 -3.23
C ASN A 264 13.10 -19.01 -2.11
N ARG A 265 13.54 -17.79 -1.76
CA ARG A 265 12.99 -16.99 -0.66
C ARG A 265 12.46 -15.63 -1.12
N ARG A 266 13.08 -15.03 -2.12
CA ARG A 266 12.73 -13.68 -2.55
C ARG A 266 11.31 -13.58 -3.10
N TRP A 267 10.70 -12.43 -2.90
CA TRP A 267 9.41 -12.05 -3.44
C TRP A 267 9.54 -11.25 -4.72
N VAL A 268 10.61 -10.46 -4.85
CA VAL A 268 10.87 -9.60 -6.00
C VAL A 268 12.07 -10.14 -6.77
N GLU A 269 11.93 -10.29 -8.07
CA GLU A 269 13.01 -10.74 -8.95
C GLU A 269 13.97 -9.59 -9.25
N GLY A 270 15.24 -9.96 -9.53
CA GLY A 270 16.26 -9.02 -9.97
C GLY A 270 16.12 -8.65 -11.45
N PRO A 271 17.13 -7.92 -11.99
CA PRO A 271 17.17 -7.57 -13.41
C PRO A 271 17.12 -8.77 -14.36
N ALA A 272 17.62 -9.92 -13.92
CA ALA A 272 17.52 -11.22 -14.60
C ALA A 272 16.70 -12.17 -13.73
N PRO A 273 15.38 -12.31 -13.97
CA PRO A 273 14.51 -13.17 -13.18
C PRO A 273 14.95 -14.64 -13.20
N ALA A 274 14.98 -15.29 -12.03
CA ALA A 274 15.29 -16.72 -11.92
C ALA A 274 14.03 -17.60 -12.03
N VAL A 275 12.87 -17.03 -11.87
CA VAL A 275 11.55 -17.67 -12.03
C VAL A 275 10.64 -16.74 -12.83
N PRO A 276 9.50 -17.23 -13.37
CA PRO A 276 8.58 -16.42 -14.14
C PRO A 276 8.14 -15.15 -13.38
N ALA A 277 8.51 -14.00 -13.90
CA ALA A 277 8.14 -12.64 -13.50
C ALA A 277 8.78 -11.64 -14.47
N ALA A 278 8.28 -10.42 -14.56
CA ALA A 278 9.02 -9.34 -15.21
C ALA A 278 10.25 -8.95 -14.35
N PRO A 279 11.34 -8.42 -14.96
CA PRO A 279 12.46 -7.87 -14.21
C PRO A 279 12.02 -6.85 -13.16
N LEU A 280 12.58 -6.93 -11.96
CA LEU A 280 12.31 -6.02 -10.83
C LEU A 280 10.87 -6.06 -10.29
N HIS A 281 10.09 -7.09 -10.61
CA HIS A 281 8.70 -7.25 -10.18
C HIS A 281 8.52 -8.45 -9.26
N PRO A 282 7.40 -8.51 -8.53
CA PRO A 282 7.08 -9.66 -7.72
C PRO A 282 6.97 -10.93 -8.57
N ASN A 283 7.43 -12.06 -8.02
CA ASN A 283 7.21 -13.38 -8.56
C ASN A 283 5.96 -14.03 -7.92
N ALA A 284 5.60 -15.24 -8.35
CA ALA A 284 4.41 -15.94 -7.85
C ALA A 284 4.36 -16.04 -6.30
N ARG A 285 5.52 -16.24 -5.65
CA ARG A 285 5.60 -16.25 -4.18
C ARG A 285 5.33 -14.88 -3.56
N GLY A 286 5.83 -13.82 -4.21
CA GLY A 286 5.54 -12.45 -3.80
C GLY A 286 4.04 -12.15 -3.88
N GLU A 287 3.42 -12.49 -5.01
CA GLU A 287 1.98 -12.30 -5.24
C GLU A 287 1.11 -13.07 -4.22
N GLU A 288 1.47 -14.32 -3.92
CA GLU A 288 0.81 -15.12 -2.89
C GLU A 288 0.94 -14.47 -1.51
N GLY A 289 2.15 -14.02 -1.16
CA GLY A 289 2.39 -13.32 0.11
C GLY A 289 1.61 -12.00 0.21
N MET A 290 1.54 -11.22 -0.87
CA MET A 290 0.74 -9.99 -0.92
C MET A 290 -0.75 -10.27 -0.73
N ALA A 291 -1.28 -11.30 -1.41
CA ALA A 291 -2.67 -11.72 -1.20
C ALA A 291 -2.95 -12.14 0.24
N GLU A 292 -2.02 -12.85 0.89
CA GLU A 292 -2.16 -13.24 2.30
C GLU A 292 -2.16 -12.06 3.27
N VAL A 293 -1.33 -11.04 3.05
CA VAL A 293 -1.34 -9.80 3.85
C VAL A 293 -2.71 -9.14 3.78
N ILE A 294 -3.28 -9.00 2.57
CA ILE A 294 -4.60 -8.40 2.39
C ILE A 294 -5.68 -9.24 3.05
N VAL A 295 -5.65 -10.57 2.91
CA VAL A 295 -6.62 -11.47 3.58
C VAL A 295 -6.58 -11.29 5.10
N LYS A 296 -5.38 -11.19 5.70
CA LYS A 296 -5.24 -10.95 7.14
C LYS A 296 -5.82 -9.61 7.55
N LEU A 297 -5.53 -8.54 6.79
CA LEU A 297 -6.07 -7.20 7.03
C LEU A 297 -7.61 -7.19 6.95
N LEU A 298 -8.19 -7.92 5.99
CA LEU A 298 -9.64 -7.99 5.81
C LEU A 298 -10.36 -8.78 6.92
N LYS A 299 -9.69 -9.76 7.55
CA LYS A 299 -10.28 -10.60 8.62
C LYS A 299 -10.23 -9.97 10.01
N VAL A 300 -9.31 -9.04 10.24
CA VAL A 300 -9.08 -8.41 11.55
C VAL A 300 -10.02 -7.22 11.79
N ALA A 301 -10.82 -6.85 10.83
CA ALA A 301 -11.71 -5.70 10.90
C ALA A 301 -13.17 -6.10 11.15
#